data_28a74d118947eedecc3814b930dba999
#
_entry.id   28a74d118947eedecc3814b930dba999
#
_cell.length_a   1.000
_cell.length_b   1.000
_cell.length_c   1.000
_cell.angle_alpha   90.00
_cell.angle_beta   90.00
_cell.angle_gamma   90.00
#
_symmetry.space_group_name_H-M   'P 1'
#
loop_
_entity.id
_entity.type
_entity.pdbx_description
1 polymer ?
#
loop_
_entity_poly.entity_id
_entity_poly.type
_entity_poly.pdbx_seq_one_letter_code
_entity_poly.pdbx_strand_id
1 'polypeptide(L)'
;MDDIRKVIKRNSPPAVVLQTLRTALQMPPAAARNIVKDLTRPLGDQKRFIRKFDNEHWKGTLIMSEMIRCDDTIAIQRLKKADIVIFEVHGGGFRVGHSTMYMESFVSWLRLIKSKYNMYACIMSIDYGLAPKHKYPGPLNDCVKAFDYLTNGLGVSPSKIVLSGDSAGGALVLETLIETYAPSILYDLSAPRENFDQPLPAAALLSSPLVSGVIESESWKQFHKTDVVSLGLAKLIYKEYLNLPETKVENLPIMRLHHVNNNFDRFLPKNVMVFIGDKEVLRDDVVNMVNAIKKEGRTNLLFIKENYAHDWFMIHELVKKKDKHLIAKYDEMFVDFCVDAIKEARSQTDTTTTLKSIHELSEYTTIHINQSIKLPVTEIDKNSTQSLDEHFDLFEKIDFPIPAKHKSNTILSEYAIFTDNSSKKSVLI
;
A
#
# COMPACT_ATOMS: atom_id res chain seq x y z
N MET A 1 7.35 27.61 -21.61
CA MET A 1 8.30 26.99 -20.68
C MET A 1 7.93 25.54 -20.34
N ASP A 2 6.67 25.22 -20.10
CA ASP A 2 6.24 23.85 -19.78
C ASP A 2 6.48 22.86 -20.93
N ASP A 3 6.35 23.27 -22.18
CA ASP A 3 6.61 22.41 -23.34
C ASP A 3 8.10 22.10 -23.53
N ILE A 4 8.97 23.09 -23.27
CA ILE A 4 10.43 22.86 -23.29
C ILE A 4 10.82 21.86 -22.21
N ARG A 5 10.26 21.94 -21.00
CA ARG A 5 10.52 20.98 -19.93
C ARG A 5 10.02 19.58 -20.28
N LYS A 6 8.84 19.44 -20.87
CA LYS A 6 8.35 18.15 -21.38
C LYS A 6 9.34 17.53 -22.38
N VAL A 7 9.89 18.35 -23.28
CA VAL A 7 10.86 17.89 -24.27
C VAL A 7 12.17 17.46 -23.59
N ILE A 8 12.68 18.26 -22.66
CA ILE A 8 13.89 17.91 -21.90
C ILE A 8 13.66 16.63 -21.10
N LYS A 9 12.56 16.55 -20.36
CA LYS A 9 12.20 15.39 -19.53
C LYS A 9 12.11 14.11 -20.36
N ARG A 10 11.49 14.17 -21.55
CA ARG A 10 11.33 13.03 -22.46
C ARG A 10 12.62 12.59 -23.18
N ASN A 11 13.56 13.51 -23.35
CA ASN A 11 14.76 13.27 -24.18
C ASN A 11 16.05 13.13 -23.35
N SER A 12 16.01 13.37 -22.05
CA SER A 12 17.20 13.20 -21.20
C SER A 12 17.61 11.73 -21.15
N PRO A 13 18.89 11.42 -21.37
CA PRO A 13 19.40 10.06 -21.20
C PRO A 13 19.22 9.62 -19.73
N PRO A 14 18.79 8.37 -19.45
CA PRO A 14 18.62 7.86 -18.09
C PRO A 14 19.82 8.05 -17.17
N ALA A 15 21.03 7.90 -17.72
CA ALA A 15 22.27 8.11 -16.95
C ALA A 15 22.45 9.57 -16.47
N VAL A 16 22.00 10.54 -17.28
CA VAL A 16 22.03 11.96 -16.90
C VAL A 16 21.00 12.24 -15.81
N VAL A 17 19.80 11.69 -15.94
CA VAL A 17 18.75 11.80 -14.92
C VAL A 17 19.21 11.21 -13.59
N LEU A 18 19.75 9.98 -13.63
CA LEU A 18 20.29 9.30 -12.46
C LEU A 18 21.35 10.14 -11.75
N GLN A 19 22.34 10.64 -12.52
CA GLN A 19 23.42 11.46 -11.96
C GLN A 19 22.90 12.80 -11.38
N THR A 20 21.91 13.41 -12.03
CA THR A 20 21.26 14.64 -11.55
C THR A 20 20.56 14.40 -10.24
N LEU A 21 19.74 13.34 -10.13
CA LEU A 21 19.05 12.98 -8.90
C LEU A 21 20.05 12.65 -7.78
N ARG A 22 21.06 11.84 -8.07
CA ARG A 22 22.10 11.46 -7.13
C ARG A 22 22.83 12.71 -6.56
N THR A 23 23.12 13.69 -7.40
CA THR A 23 23.76 14.93 -6.99
C THR A 23 22.79 15.81 -6.19
N ALA A 24 21.58 15.99 -6.69
CA ALA A 24 20.56 16.83 -6.05
C ALA A 24 20.23 16.33 -4.62
N LEU A 25 20.07 15.03 -4.43
CA LEU A 25 19.74 14.44 -3.13
C LEU A 25 20.84 14.62 -2.06
N GLN A 26 22.08 14.89 -2.48
CA GLN A 26 23.21 15.15 -1.57
C GLN A 26 23.45 16.64 -1.30
N MET A 27 22.76 17.53 -2.00
CA MET A 27 22.88 18.98 -1.79
C MET A 27 22.28 19.42 -0.43
N PRO A 28 22.61 20.65 0.03
CA PRO A 28 21.93 21.24 1.17
C PRO A 28 20.40 21.20 0.99
N PRO A 29 19.61 20.96 2.04
CA PRO A 29 18.19 20.63 1.94
C PRO A 29 17.37 21.65 1.13
N ALA A 30 17.61 22.95 1.29
CA ALA A 30 16.89 23.98 0.54
C ALA A 30 17.15 23.90 -0.97
N ALA A 31 18.40 23.70 -1.37
CA ALA A 31 18.79 23.57 -2.78
C ALA A 31 18.22 22.27 -3.38
N ALA A 32 18.36 21.15 -2.67
CA ALA A 32 17.82 19.86 -3.07
C ALA A 32 16.30 19.93 -3.32
N ARG A 33 15.55 20.50 -2.38
CA ARG A 33 14.09 20.68 -2.49
C ARG A 33 13.69 21.55 -3.68
N ASN A 34 14.38 22.65 -3.92
CA ASN A 34 14.09 23.52 -5.05
C ASN A 34 14.32 22.82 -6.38
N ILE A 35 15.42 22.05 -6.51
CA ILE A 35 15.73 21.29 -7.72
C ILE A 35 14.66 20.22 -7.95
N VAL A 36 14.35 19.39 -6.93
CA VAL A 36 13.33 18.34 -7.05
C VAL A 36 11.97 18.95 -7.40
N LYS A 37 11.56 20.02 -6.71
CA LYS A 37 10.31 20.72 -6.99
C LYS A 37 10.24 21.25 -8.42
N ASP A 38 11.33 21.80 -8.92
CA ASP A 38 11.39 22.30 -10.28
C ASP A 38 11.35 21.19 -11.33
N LEU A 39 12.00 20.05 -11.08
CA LEU A 39 11.99 18.90 -11.99
C LEU A 39 10.63 18.20 -12.03
N THR A 40 9.90 18.16 -10.90
CA THR A 40 8.69 17.34 -10.74
C THR A 40 7.39 18.13 -10.62
N ARG A 41 7.42 19.46 -10.73
CA ARG A 41 6.19 20.28 -10.67
C ARG A 41 5.18 19.88 -11.74
N PRO A 42 3.88 19.89 -11.41
CA PRO A 42 2.80 19.59 -12.35
C PRO A 42 2.82 20.48 -13.59
N LEU A 43 2.66 19.88 -14.77
CA LEU A 43 2.71 20.53 -16.06
C LEU A 43 1.34 20.51 -16.75
N GLY A 44 0.98 21.63 -17.44
CA GLY A 44 -0.19 21.70 -18.31
C GLY A 44 -1.47 21.19 -17.66
N ASP A 45 -2.09 20.18 -18.29
CA ASP A 45 -3.38 19.60 -17.86
C ASP A 45 -3.32 18.89 -16.52
N GLN A 46 -2.15 18.48 -16.03
CA GLN A 46 -2.03 17.81 -14.71
C GLN A 46 -2.53 18.72 -13.59
N LYS A 47 -2.42 20.05 -13.72
CA LYS A 47 -2.91 21.02 -12.74
C LYS A 47 -4.43 20.95 -12.51
N ARG A 48 -5.20 20.41 -13.48
CA ARG A 48 -6.65 20.27 -13.37
C ARG A 48 -7.06 19.17 -12.39
N PHE A 49 -6.14 18.26 -12.04
CA PHE A 49 -6.37 17.15 -11.14
C PHE A 49 -6.12 17.48 -9.67
N ILE A 50 -5.59 18.65 -9.34
CA ILE A 50 -4.95 18.95 -8.06
C ILE A 50 -5.86 19.85 -7.20
N ARG A 51 -6.07 19.43 -5.94
CA ARG A 51 -6.55 20.28 -4.85
C ARG A 51 -5.64 20.12 -3.64
N LYS A 52 -5.02 21.21 -3.20
CA LYS A 52 -4.10 21.22 -2.05
C LYS A 52 -4.86 21.38 -0.75
N PHE A 53 -4.35 20.69 0.28
CA PHE A 53 -4.81 20.76 1.66
C PHE A 53 -3.65 21.10 2.58
N ASP A 54 -3.91 21.95 3.58
CA ASP A 54 -2.99 22.27 4.67
C ASP A 54 -3.88 22.63 5.87
N ASN A 55 -4.21 21.62 6.69
CA ASN A 55 -5.09 21.78 7.84
C ASN A 55 -4.52 21.05 9.07
N GLU A 56 -5.24 21.06 10.17
CA GLU A 56 -4.78 20.47 11.43
C GLU A 56 -4.60 18.94 11.36
N HIS A 57 -5.28 18.24 10.45
CA HIS A 57 -5.23 16.78 10.34
C HIS A 57 -4.14 16.29 9.40
N TRP A 58 -3.96 16.97 8.28
CA TRP A 58 -2.98 16.58 7.27
C TRP A 58 -2.61 17.70 6.32
N LYS A 59 -1.47 17.55 5.68
CA LYS A 59 -0.99 18.40 4.59
C LYS A 59 -0.69 17.56 3.38
N GLY A 60 -1.09 18.05 2.18
CA GLY A 60 -0.83 17.35 0.94
C GLY A 60 -1.79 17.73 -0.18
N THR A 61 -2.14 16.78 -1.01
CA THR A 61 -2.93 17.04 -2.22
C THR A 61 -3.93 15.92 -2.46
N LEU A 62 -5.20 16.25 -2.68
CA LEU A 62 -6.15 15.34 -3.33
C LEU A 62 -6.00 15.45 -4.84
N ILE A 63 -5.84 14.31 -5.49
CA ILE A 63 -5.63 14.22 -6.94
C ILE A 63 -6.75 13.36 -7.53
N MET A 64 -7.61 13.99 -8.32
CA MET A 64 -8.77 13.37 -9.00
C MET A 64 -9.06 14.12 -10.29
N SER A 65 -9.91 13.56 -11.14
CA SER A 65 -10.40 14.27 -12.32
C SER A 65 -11.14 15.56 -11.93
N GLU A 66 -10.92 16.64 -12.66
CA GLU A 66 -11.68 17.90 -12.60
C GLU A 66 -11.71 18.59 -11.22
N MET A 67 -10.58 18.71 -10.56
CA MET A 67 -10.45 19.37 -9.24
C MET A 67 -10.34 20.89 -9.31
N ILE A 68 -10.10 21.47 -10.49
CA ILE A 68 -9.77 22.90 -10.62
C ILE A 68 -10.87 23.85 -10.13
N ARG A 69 -12.12 23.40 -10.11
CA ARG A 69 -13.28 24.20 -9.65
C ARG A 69 -13.90 23.67 -8.36
N CYS A 70 -13.29 22.71 -7.71
CA CYS A 70 -13.78 22.15 -6.45
C CYS A 70 -13.27 23.01 -5.29
N ASP A 71 -14.14 23.35 -4.34
CA ASP A 71 -13.75 23.77 -3.01
C ASP A 71 -13.35 22.56 -2.15
N ASP A 72 -12.91 22.80 -0.92
CA ASP A 72 -12.43 21.73 -0.03
C ASP A 72 -13.59 20.79 0.36
N THR A 73 -14.78 21.32 0.57
CA THR A 73 -15.96 20.52 0.95
C THR A 73 -16.35 19.55 -0.16
N ILE A 74 -16.44 20.03 -1.40
CA ILE A 74 -16.74 19.21 -2.57
C ILE A 74 -15.64 18.17 -2.78
N ALA A 75 -14.36 18.57 -2.63
CA ALA A 75 -13.23 17.66 -2.77
C ALA A 75 -13.30 16.49 -1.77
N ILE A 76 -13.56 16.78 -0.49
CA ILE A 76 -13.73 15.77 0.56
C ILE A 76 -14.95 14.87 0.30
N GLN A 77 -16.09 15.45 -0.12
CA GLN A 77 -17.25 14.65 -0.48
C GLN A 77 -16.95 13.67 -1.64
N ARG A 78 -16.18 14.10 -2.64
CA ARG A 78 -15.77 13.25 -3.75
C ARG A 78 -14.79 12.17 -3.31
N LEU A 79 -13.86 12.47 -2.42
CA LEU A 79 -12.97 11.48 -1.79
C LEU A 79 -13.78 10.38 -1.09
N LYS A 80 -14.75 10.75 -0.25
CA LYS A 80 -15.62 9.79 0.47
C LYS A 80 -16.44 8.89 -0.47
N LYS A 81 -16.84 9.41 -1.63
CA LYS A 81 -17.61 8.69 -2.65
C LYS A 81 -16.74 7.88 -3.62
N ALA A 82 -15.41 8.04 -3.58
CA ALA A 82 -14.53 7.29 -4.47
C ALA A 82 -14.67 5.78 -4.27
N ASP A 83 -14.52 5.03 -5.35
CA ASP A 83 -14.48 3.58 -5.33
C ASP A 83 -13.13 3.07 -4.81
N ILE A 84 -12.06 3.78 -5.14
CA ILE A 84 -10.68 3.50 -4.75
C ILE A 84 -10.04 4.77 -4.20
N VAL A 85 -9.41 4.68 -3.04
CA VAL A 85 -8.57 5.74 -2.48
C VAL A 85 -7.13 5.23 -2.39
N ILE A 86 -6.22 5.85 -3.13
CA ILE A 86 -4.79 5.58 -3.02
C ILE A 86 -4.22 6.57 -2.01
N PHE A 87 -3.79 6.08 -0.84
CA PHE A 87 -3.06 6.85 0.15
C PHE A 87 -1.58 6.79 -0.21
N GLU A 88 -1.05 7.90 -0.72
CA GLU A 88 0.28 7.97 -1.31
C GLU A 88 1.26 8.72 -0.44
N VAL A 89 2.43 8.14 -0.21
CA VAL A 89 3.54 8.72 0.56
C VAL A 89 4.80 8.73 -0.30
N HIS A 90 5.22 9.92 -0.71
CA HIS A 90 6.34 10.09 -1.62
C HIS A 90 7.70 9.74 -0.99
N GLY A 91 8.66 9.34 -1.83
CA GLY A 91 10.05 9.12 -1.46
C GLY A 91 10.87 10.42 -1.35
N GLY A 92 12.19 10.28 -1.51
CA GLY A 92 13.13 11.40 -1.46
C GLY A 92 14.00 11.43 -0.21
N GLY A 93 14.25 10.28 0.43
CA GLY A 93 15.17 10.13 1.56
C GLY A 93 14.77 10.95 2.79
N PHE A 94 13.48 11.19 3.00
CA PHE A 94 12.89 12.03 4.05
C PHE A 94 13.34 13.51 3.99
N ARG A 95 14.12 13.92 2.99
CA ARG A 95 14.75 15.24 2.86
C ARG A 95 14.12 16.12 1.80
N VAL A 96 13.59 15.50 0.77
CA VAL A 96 12.99 16.17 -0.41
C VAL A 96 11.69 15.45 -0.80
N GLY A 97 10.99 15.98 -1.78
CA GLY A 97 9.73 15.43 -2.28
C GLY A 97 8.55 16.35 -1.98
N HIS A 98 7.43 16.04 -2.57
CA HIS A 98 6.14 16.71 -2.35
C HIS A 98 5.01 15.90 -2.98
N SER A 99 3.79 16.10 -2.52
CA SER A 99 2.58 15.36 -2.88
C SER A 99 2.21 15.33 -4.36
N THR A 100 2.82 16.16 -5.20
CA THR A 100 2.57 16.18 -6.65
C THR A 100 3.79 15.76 -7.48
N MET A 101 4.72 14.99 -6.85
CA MET A 101 5.98 14.64 -7.50
C MET A 101 5.77 13.66 -8.68
N TYR A 102 4.81 12.76 -8.59
CA TYR A 102 4.57 11.67 -9.56
C TYR A 102 3.30 11.86 -10.37
N MET A 103 2.94 13.10 -10.75
CA MET A 103 1.71 13.41 -11.47
C MET A 103 1.52 12.68 -12.80
N GLU A 104 2.58 12.23 -13.44
CA GLU A 104 2.48 11.44 -14.67
C GLU A 104 1.86 10.08 -14.40
N SER A 105 2.38 9.35 -13.40
CA SER A 105 1.83 8.07 -12.92
C SER A 105 0.42 8.25 -12.37
N PHE A 106 0.20 9.24 -11.52
CA PHE A 106 -1.10 9.48 -10.89
C PHE A 106 -2.22 9.72 -11.90
N VAL A 107 -1.97 10.57 -12.90
CA VAL A 107 -2.96 10.82 -13.96
C VAL A 107 -3.17 9.60 -14.85
N SER A 108 -2.11 8.82 -15.12
CA SER A 108 -2.19 7.54 -15.84
C SER A 108 -3.11 6.58 -15.11
N TRP A 109 -2.87 6.32 -13.82
CA TRP A 109 -3.65 5.41 -13.01
C TRP A 109 -5.13 5.81 -12.91
N LEU A 110 -5.42 7.10 -12.63
CA LEU A 110 -6.80 7.60 -12.57
C LEU A 110 -7.54 7.41 -13.90
N ARG A 111 -6.88 7.64 -15.03
CA ARG A 111 -7.45 7.46 -16.37
C ARG A 111 -7.69 5.99 -16.68
N LEU A 112 -6.73 5.11 -16.36
CA LEU A 112 -6.84 3.67 -16.57
C LEU A 112 -7.98 3.06 -15.73
N ILE A 113 -8.07 3.40 -14.44
CA ILE A 113 -9.17 2.97 -13.57
C ILE A 113 -10.52 3.39 -14.17
N LYS A 114 -10.65 4.64 -14.61
CA LYS A 114 -11.88 5.13 -15.18
C LYS A 114 -12.21 4.48 -16.52
N SER A 115 -11.24 4.38 -17.43
CA SER A 115 -11.49 3.87 -18.78
C SER A 115 -11.72 2.36 -18.83
N LYS A 116 -10.99 1.58 -18.01
CA LYS A 116 -11.04 0.12 -18.03
C LYS A 116 -12.16 -0.44 -17.15
N TYR A 117 -12.44 0.21 -16.01
CA TYR A 117 -13.37 -0.33 -15.01
C TYR A 117 -14.58 0.56 -14.72
N ASN A 118 -14.64 1.74 -15.31
CA ASN A 118 -15.66 2.76 -15.03
C ASN A 118 -15.78 3.13 -13.54
N MET A 119 -14.70 2.93 -12.76
CA MET A 119 -14.62 3.30 -11.34
C MET A 119 -14.05 4.70 -11.17
N TYR A 120 -14.33 5.32 -10.02
CA TYR A 120 -13.76 6.61 -9.63
C TYR A 120 -12.68 6.39 -8.56
N ALA A 121 -11.48 6.90 -8.82
CA ALA A 121 -10.39 6.87 -7.86
C ALA A 121 -10.00 8.26 -7.41
N CYS A 122 -9.49 8.34 -6.18
CA CYS A 122 -8.85 9.50 -5.59
C CYS A 122 -7.47 9.10 -5.09
N ILE A 123 -6.47 9.97 -5.30
CA ILE A 123 -5.17 9.83 -4.66
C ILE A 123 -5.08 10.91 -3.57
N MET A 124 -4.88 10.50 -2.32
CA MET A 124 -4.55 11.34 -1.19
C MET A 124 -3.05 11.26 -0.97
N SER A 125 -2.31 12.20 -1.53
CA SER A 125 -0.85 12.23 -1.45
C SER A 125 -0.38 13.21 -0.38
N ILE A 126 0.52 12.75 0.51
CA ILE A 126 0.88 13.42 1.75
C ILE A 126 2.14 14.24 1.60
N ASP A 127 2.11 15.50 2.09
CA ASP A 127 3.28 16.36 2.28
C ASP A 127 3.72 16.28 3.75
N TYR A 128 4.39 15.18 4.11
CA TYR A 128 4.93 15.02 5.46
C TYR A 128 6.11 15.96 5.73
N GLY A 129 6.43 16.22 6.99
CA GLY A 129 7.54 17.09 7.41
C GLY A 129 8.89 16.53 6.96
N LEU A 130 9.74 17.39 6.39
CA LEU A 130 11.04 16.99 5.83
C LEU A 130 12.22 17.31 6.74
N ALA A 131 13.18 16.38 6.82
CA ALA A 131 14.44 16.53 7.51
C ALA A 131 15.32 17.65 6.86
N PRO A 132 16.14 18.36 7.61
CA PRO A 132 16.46 18.19 9.03
C PRO A 132 15.49 18.92 9.98
N LYS A 133 14.50 19.68 9.46
CA LYS A 133 13.56 20.41 10.31
C LYS A 133 12.64 19.46 11.07
N HIS A 134 12.19 18.41 10.41
CA HIS A 134 11.35 17.36 10.99
C HIS A 134 12.15 16.05 10.99
N LYS A 135 12.46 15.59 12.19
CA LYS A 135 13.23 14.37 12.43
C LYS A 135 12.29 13.22 12.77
N TYR A 136 12.80 12.00 12.74
CA TYR A 136 12.09 10.83 13.23
C TYR A 136 11.64 11.03 14.69
N PRO A 137 10.39 10.67 15.05
CA PRO A 137 9.34 10.08 14.23
C PRO A 137 8.36 11.11 13.60
N GLY A 138 8.71 12.38 13.49
CA GLY A 138 7.81 13.44 13.01
C GLY A 138 7.12 13.12 11.67
N PRO A 139 7.85 12.79 10.59
CA PRO A 139 7.26 12.37 9.31
C PRO A 139 6.34 11.16 9.41
N LEU A 140 6.66 10.17 10.24
CA LEU A 140 5.79 9.03 10.54
C LEU A 140 4.48 9.50 11.19
N ASN A 141 4.57 10.34 12.23
CA ASN A 141 3.40 10.86 12.94
C ASN A 141 2.47 11.64 11.98
N ASP A 142 3.02 12.38 11.01
CA ASP A 142 2.24 13.07 9.99
C ASP A 142 1.47 12.08 9.12
N CYS A 143 2.09 10.97 8.71
CA CYS A 143 1.46 9.91 7.90
C CYS A 143 0.39 9.15 8.69
N VAL A 144 0.69 8.74 9.94
CA VAL A 144 -0.27 8.06 10.83
C VAL A 144 -1.49 8.95 11.08
N LYS A 145 -1.28 10.23 11.40
CA LYS A 145 -2.36 11.19 11.61
C LYS A 145 -3.23 11.40 10.37
N ALA A 146 -2.62 11.48 9.20
CA ALA A 146 -3.34 11.61 7.93
C ALA A 146 -4.14 10.35 7.60
N PHE A 147 -3.59 9.17 7.88
CA PHE A 147 -4.27 7.89 7.67
C PHE A 147 -5.43 7.69 8.65
N ASP A 148 -5.24 8.03 9.92
CA ASP A 148 -6.30 8.03 10.94
C ASP A 148 -7.44 8.99 10.55
N TYR A 149 -7.11 10.20 10.09
CA TYR A 149 -8.12 11.13 9.60
C TYR A 149 -8.87 10.59 8.38
N LEU A 150 -8.21 9.92 7.45
CA LEU A 150 -8.85 9.30 6.30
C LEU A 150 -9.85 8.21 6.73
N THR A 151 -9.45 7.33 7.63
CA THR A 151 -10.23 6.16 8.04
C THR A 151 -11.28 6.53 9.10
N ASN A 152 -10.87 7.10 10.22
CA ASN A 152 -11.74 7.41 11.36
C ASN A 152 -12.40 8.79 11.24
N GLY A 153 -11.65 9.82 10.85
CA GLY A 153 -12.19 11.19 10.72
C GLY A 153 -13.16 11.35 9.55
N LEU A 154 -12.83 10.83 8.38
CA LEU A 154 -13.69 10.90 7.19
C LEU A 154 -14.58 9.66 7.02
N GLY A 155 -14.32 8.57 7.73
CA GLY A 155 -15.07 7.32 7.64
C GLY A 155 -14.88 6.59 6.31
N VAL A 156 -13.71 6.71 5.68
CA VAL A 156 -13.41 5.95 4.46
C VAL A 156 -13.03 4.53 4.85
N SER A 157 -13.82 3.55 4.39
CA SER A 157 -13.57 2.14 4.69
C SER A 157 -12.17 1.71 4.22
N PRO A 158 -11.37 1.04 5.06
CA PRO A 158 -10.09 0.46 4.66
C PRO A 158 -10.20 -0.48 3.45
N SER A 159 -11.34 -1.15 3.26
CA SER A 159 -11.61 -1.98 2.07
C SER A 159 -11.61 -1.21 0.74
N LYS A 160 -11.55 0.13 0.77
CA LYS A 160 -11.41 0.99 -0.41
C LYS A 160 -10.03 1.61 -0.54
N ILE A 161 -9.13 1.36 0.42
CA ILE A 161 -7.83 2.03 0.51
C ILE A 161 -6.71 1.12 0.00
N VAL A 162 -5.87 1.68 -0.87
CA VAL A 162 -4.58 1.13 -1.28
C VAL A 162 -3.50 2.08 -0.76
N LEU A 163 -2.60 1.62 0.11
CA LEU A 163 -1.44 2.41 0.46
C LEU A 163 -0.39 2.31 -0.64
N SER A 164 0.27 3.40 -0.95
CA SER A 164 1.34 3.46 -1.94
C SER A 164 2.50 4.28 -1.41
N GLY A 165 3.72 3.82 -1.64
CA GLY A 165 4.90 4.61 -1.28
C GLY A 165 6.16 4.08 -1.94
N ASP A 166 7.07 5.01 -2.24
CA ASP A 166 8.37 4.71 -2.83
C ASP A 166 9.50 5.05 -1.88
N SER A 167 10.58 4.26 -1.92
CA SER A 167 11.82 4.55 -1.18
C SER A 167 11.57 4.85 0.31
N ALA A 168 11.87 6.06 0.78
CA ALA A 168 11.57 6.57 2.11
C ALA A 168 10.05 6.60 2.39
N GLY A 169 9.23 6.89 1.39
CA GLY A 169 7.76 6.82 1.49
C GLY A 169 7.27 5.40 1.66
N GLY A 170 7.90 4.42 1.01
CA GLY A 170 7.63 3.00 1.24
C GLY A 170 7.91 2.57 2.69
N ALA A 171 8.98 3.09 3.29
CA ALA A 171 9.25 2.93 4.71
C ALA A 171 8.12 3.52 5.57
N LEU A 172 7.70 4.76 5.30
CA LEU A 172 6.62 5.43 6.04
C LEU A 172 5.27 4.72 5.89
N VAL A 173 4.98 4.12 4.72
CA VAL A 173 3.79 3.27 4.52
C VAL A 173 3.84 2.04 5.44
N LEU A 174 4.95 1.33 5.47
CA LEU A 174 5.12 0.15 6.32
C LEU A 174 5.03 0.52 7.81
N GLU A 175 5.68 1.62 8.21
CA GLU A 175 5.59 2.13 9.58
C GLU A 175 4.17 2.55 9.95
N THR A 176 3.44 3.25 9.06
CA THR A 176 2.05 3.64 9.28
C THR A 176 1.17 2.40 9.51
N LEU A 177 1.38 1.34 8.74
CA LEU A 177 0.66 0.08 8.93
C LEU A 177 0.99 -0.57 10.28
N ILE A 178 2.27 -0.59 10.68
CA ILE A 178 2.71 -1.17 11.94
C ILE A 178 2.16 -0.36 13.12
N GLU A 179 2.33 0.96 13.13
CA GLU A 179 1.83 1.82 14.20
C GLU A 179 0.30 1.76 14.34
N THR A 180 -0.42 1.56 13.23
CA THR A 180 -1.88 1.48 13.25
C THR A 180 -2.39 0.12 13.70
N TYR A 181 -1.75 -0.98 13.27
CA TYR A 181 -2.34 -2.33 13.40
C TYR A 181 -1.56 -3.29 14.29
N ALA A 182 -0.27 -3.07 14.50
CA ALA A 182 0.59 -3.96 15.28
C ALA A 182 1.82 -3.24 15.86
N PRO A 183 1.66 -2.15 16.66
CA PRO A 183 2.77 -1.33 17.13
C PRO A 183 3.80 -2.11 17.95
N SER A 184 3.43 -3.20 18.59
CA SER A 184 4.35 -4.01 19.39
C SER A 184 5.19 -4.99 18.57
N ILE A 185 4.89 -5.24 17.30
CA ILE A 185 5.54 -6.32 16.51
C ILE A 185 7.06 -6.15 16.37
N LEU A 186 7.55 -4.92 16.40
CA LEU A 186 8.98 -4.64 16.28
C LEU A 186 9.74 -4.83 17.60
N TYR A 187 9.03 -4.99 18.70
CA TYR A 187 9.60 -5.28 20.03
C TYR A 187 9.37 -6.74 20.43
N ASP A 188 8.20 -7.26 20.10
CA ASP A 188 7.80 -8.65 20.34
C ASP A 188 7.11 -9.22 19.10
N LEU A 189 7.85 -10.04 18.36
CA LEU A 189 7.34 -10.70 17.15
C LEU A 189 6.19 -11.68 17.42
N SER A 190 5.98 -12.09 18.68
CA SER A 190 4.87 -12.96 19.11
C SER A 190 3.62 -12.18 19.53
N ALA A 191 3.73 -10.85 19.69
CA ALA A 191 2.62 -10.02 20.12
C ALA A 191 1.39 -10.20 19.21
N PRO A 192 0.17 -10.28 19.75
CA PRO A 192 -1.05 -10.37 18.95
C PRO A 192 -1.28 -9.07 18.18
N ARG A 193 -2.07 -9.13 17.11
CA ARG A 193 -2.57 -7.92 16.45
C ARG A 193 -3.42 -7.14 17.45
N GLU A 194 -3.09 -5.85 17.65
CA GLU A 194 -3.68 -5.05 18.72
C GLU A 194 -5.04 -4.45 18.35
N ASN A 195 -5.25 -4.14 17.08
CA ASN A 195 -6.50 -3.53 16.58
C ASN A 195 -7.32 -4.53 15.75
N PHE A 196 -7.84 -5.59 16.39
CA PHE A 196 -8.62 -6.62 15.71
C PHE A 196 -9.91 -6.10 15.04
N ASP A 197 -10.50 -5.03 15.57
CA ASP A 197 -11.76 -4.50 15.09
C ASP A 197 -11.62 -3.61 13.84
N GLN A 198 -10.41 -3.19 13.51
CA GLN A 198 -10.15 -2.41 12.30
C GLN A 198 -9.68 -3.33 11.16
N PRO A 199 -10.41 -3.39 10.04
CA PRO A 199 -9.96 -4.13 8.88
C PRO A 199 -8.69 -3.50 8.31
N LEU A 200 -7.77 -4.33 7.81
CA LEU A 200 -6.60 -3.88 7.07
C LEU A 200 -7.04 -3.21 5.74
N PRO A 201 -6.24 -2.31 5.18
CA PRO A 201 -6.46 -1.79 3.83
C PRO A 201 -6.54 -2.91 2.79
N ALA A 202 -7.17 -2.62 1.65
CA ALA A 202 -7.34 -3.63 0.59
C ALA A 202 -6.01 -4.10 0.01
N ALA A 203 -5.04 -3.17 -0.13
CA ALA A 203 -3.73 -3.48 -0.69
C ALA A 203 -2.64 -2.48 -0.28
N ALA A 204 -1.38 -2.85 -0.57
CA ALA A 204 -0.25 -1.94 -0.53
C ALA A 204 0.63 -2.09 -1.78
N LEU A 205 1.11 -0.95 -2.31
CA LEU A 205 2.14 -0.84 -3.33
C LEU A 205 3.42 -0.28 -2.71
N LEU A 206 4.53 -0.96 -2.88
CA LEU A 206 5.83 -0.55 -2.40
C LEU A 206 6.82 -0.49 -3.57
N SER A 207 7.31 0.68 -3.92
CA SER A 207 8.36 0.85 -4.93
C SER A 207 9.70 1.06 -4.25
N SER A 208 10.65 0.15 -4.46
CA SER A 208 12.00 0.24 -3.90
C SER A 208 12.02 0.66 -2.40
N PRO A 209 11.20 0.06 -1.51
CA PRO A 209 11.02 0.56 -0.15
C PRO A 209 12.31 0.47 0.67
N LEU A 210 12.56 1.47 1.51
CA LEU A 210 13.62 1.39 2.51
C LEU A 210 13.16 0.52 3.68
N VAL A 211 13.73 -0.67 3.83
CA VAL A 211 13.34 -1.66 4.85
C VAL A 211 14.46 -2.01 5.81
N SER A 212 15.65 -1.44 5.61
CA SER A 212 16.84 -1.68 6.44
C SER A 212 17.65 -0.41 6.60
N GLY A 213 18.16 -0.19 7.82
CA GLY A 213 19.19 0.83 8.10
C GLY A 213 20.60 0.33 7.90
N VAL A 214 20.80 -0.95 7.61
CA VAL A 214 22.13 -1.55 7.42
C VAL A 214 22.59 -1.37 5.99
N ILE A 215 23.81 -0.92 5.78
CA ILE A 215 24.40 -0.63 4.47
C ILE A 215 25.49 -1.64 4.06
N GLU A 216 25.31 -2.91 4.43
CA GLU A 216 26.34 -3.96 4.30
C GLU A 216 26.01 -5.05 3.27
N SER A 217 24.78 -5.07 2.72
CA SER A 217 24.37 -6.08 1.73
C SER A 217 25.22 -6.03 0.47
N GLU A 218 25.21 -7.11 -0.31
CA GLU A 218 25.99 -7.18 -1.56
C GLU A 218 25.51 -6.13 -2.58
N SER A 219 24.22 -5.82 -2.62
CA SER A 219 23.70 -4.75 -3.47
C SER A 219 24.26 -3.37 -3.09
N TRP A 220 24.47 -3.08 -1.80
CA TRP A 220 25.15 -1.87 -1.36
C TRP A 220 26.59 -1.82 -1.87
N LYS A 221 27.37 -2.90 -1.73
CA LYS A 221 28.74 -2.98 -2.22
C LYS A 221 28.83 -2.78 -3.73
N GLN A 222 27.88 -3.36 -4.48
CA GLN A 222 27.88 -3.31 -5.95
C GLN A 222 27.42 -1.96 -6.50
N PHE A 223 26.37 -1.36 -5.93
CA PHE A 223 25.63 -0.28 -6.60
C PHE A 223 25.75 1.10 -5.94
N HIS A 224 26.32 1.25 -4.74
CA HIS A 224 26.43 2.55 -4.07
C HIS A 224 27.10 3.67 -4.90
N LYS A 225 27.86 3.33 -5.94
CA LYS A 225 28.52 4.30 -6.85
C LYS A 225 27.66 4.62 -8.08
N THR A 226 26.74 3.75 -8.45
CA THR A 226 26.01 3.80 -9.73
C THR A 226 24.51 3.97 -9.58
N ASP A 227 23.96 3.77 -8.39
CA ASP A 227 22.54 3.95 -8.09
C ASP A 227 22.20 5.41 -7.73
N VAL A 228 20.92 5.75 -7.73
CA VAL A 228 20.38 7.03 -7.23
C VAL A 228 20.75 7.20 -5.76
N VAL A 229 20.50 6.16 -4.96
CA VAL A 229 20.86 6.14 -3.54
C VAL A 229 22.36 5.84 -3.38
N SER A 230 23.04 6.66 -2.60
CA SER A 230 24.47 6.57 -2.36
C SER A 230 24.79 6.47 -0.88
N LEU A 231 26.02 6.04 -0.55
CA LEU A 231 26.52 6.09 0.83
C LEU A 231 26.47 7.50 1.41
N GLY A 232 26.72 8.54 0.58
CA GLY A 232 26.59 9.94 1.02
C GLY A 232 25.16 10.30 1.44
N LEU A 233 24.16 9.86 0.66
CA LEU A 233 22.76 10.07 1.02
C LEU A 233 22.36 9.27 2.28
N ALA A 234 22.79 8.02 2.41
CA ALA A 234 22.55 7.22 3.61
C ALA A 234 23.06 7.90 4.88
N LYS A 235 24.31 8.40 4.84
CA LYS A 235 24.91 9.17 5.95
C LYS A 235 24.13 10.45 6.28
N LEU A 236 23.62 11.15 5.26
CA LEU A 236 22.76 12.33 5.49
C LEU A 236 21.43 11.95 6.14
N ILE A 237 20.80 10.84 5.75
CA ILE A 237 19.58 10.33 6.40
C ILE A 237 19.85 10.03 7.87
N TYR A 238 20.94 9.33 8.20
CA TYR A 238 21.29 9.04 9.60
C TYR A 238 21.47 10.32 10.42
N LYS A 239 22.18 11.29 9.88
CA LYS A 239 22.48 12.55 10.56
C LYS A 239 21.26 13.48 10.67
N GLU A 240 20.52 13.64 9.58
CA GLU A 240 19.49 14.69 9.47
C GLU A 240 18.10 14.21 9.85
N TYR A 241 17.75 12.97 9.49
CA TYR A 241 16.42 12.40 9.77
C TYR A 241 16.41 11.62 11.09
N LEU A 242 17.26 10.61 11.22
CA LEU A 242 17.29 9.75 12.41
C LEU A 242 17.93 10.48 13.61
N ASN A 243 18.80 11.44 13.35
CA ASN A 243 19.57 12.17 14.38
C ASN A 243 20.38 11.24 15.30
N LEU A 244 20.87 10.15 14.75
CA LEU A 244 21.61 9.11 15.45
C LEU A 244 22.96 8.87 14.76
N PRO A 245 23.99 8.48 15.51
CA PRO A 245 25.20 7.94 14.90
C PRO A 245 24.88 6.63 14.18
N GLU A 246 25.61 6.34 13.11
CA GLU A 246 25.46 5.15 12.25
C GLU A 246 25.38 3.84 13.07
N THR A 247 26.16 3.73 14.14
CA THR A 247 26.21 2.57 15.06
C THR A 247 24.95 2.34 15.90
N LYS A 248 24.00 3.27 15.92
CA LYS A 248 22.74 3.16 16.67
C LYS A 248 21.50 3.01 15.82
N VAL A 249 21.65 3.03 14.50
CA VAL A 249 20.54 2.95 13.52
C VAL A 249 19.77 1.64 13.66
N GLU A 250 20.45 0.55 13.94
CA GLU A 250 19.86 -0.78 14.15
C GLU A 250 18.89 -0.84 15.34
N ASN A 251 18.95 0.14 16.24
CA ASN A 251 18.05 0.18 17.41
C ASN A 251 16.69 0.81 17.09
N LEU A 252 16.51 1.41 15.91
CA LEU A 252 15.21 1.95 15.50
C LEU A 252 14.32 0.86 14.92
N PRO A 253 13.06 0.77 15.37
CA PRO A 253 12.13 -0.26 14.91
C PRO A 253 12.01 -0.34 13.39
N ILE A 254 11.85 0.80 12.72
CA ILE A 254 11.74 0.88 11.25
C ILE A 254 12.93 0.26 10.53
N MET A 255 14.14 0.49 11.04
CA MET A 255 15.35 0.02 10.39
C MET A 255 15.58 -1.49 10.57
N ARG A 256 14.68 -2.15 11.29
CA ARG A 256 14.69 -3.60 11.53
C ARG A 256 13.59 -4.37 10.81
N LEU A 257 12.88 -3.75 9.88
CA LEU A 257 11.85 -4.44 9.09
C LEU A 257 12.39 -5.68 8.37
N HIS A 258 13.66 -5.65 7.95
CA HIS A 258 14.33 -6.80 7.35
C HIS A 258 14.54 -7.98 8.33
N HIS A 259 14.39 -7.76 9.63
CA HIS A 259 14.41 -8.83 10.65
C HIS A 259 13.03 -9.44 10.91
N VAL A 260 11.96 -8.81 10.46
CA VAL A 260 10.62 -9.40 10.52
C VAL A 260 10.58 -10.57 9.55
N ASN A 261 10.38 -11.77 10.05
CA ASN A 261 10.39 -12.99 9.26
C ASN A 261 9.09 -13.81 9.37
N ASN A 262 8.12 -13.32 10.13
CA ASN A 262 6.77 -13.88 10.29
C ASN A 262 5.79 -12.80 10.79
N ASN A 263 4.49 -13.14 10.87
CA ASN A 263 3.42 -12.26 11.36
C ASN A 263 3.20 -10.99 10.53
N PHE A 264 3.53 -11.04 9.25
CA PHE A 264 3.26 -9.95 8.32
C PHE A 264 1.76 -9.68 8.16
N ASP A 265 0.92 -10.71 8.27
CA ASP A 265 -0.54 -10.61 8.21
C ASP A 265 -1.16 -9.76 9.33
N ARG A 266 -0.39 -9.39 10.34
CA ARG A 266 -0.85 -8.51 11.42
C ARG A 266 -0.92 -7.05 10.99
N PHE A 267 -0.06 -6.63 10.07
CA PHE A 267 0.01 -5.24 9.61
C PHE A 267 -0.03 -5.09 8.09
N LEU A 268 0.43 -6.08 7.32
CA LEU A 268 0.33 -6.01 5.86
C LEU A 268 -1.08 -6.35 5.39
N PRO A 269 -1.61 -5.61 4.39
CA PRO A 269 -2.81 -6.03 3.67
C PRO A 269 -2.64 -7.43 3.06
N LYS A 270 -3.77 -8.08 2.79
CA LYS A 270 -3.76 -9.38 2.11
C LYS A 270 -3.09 -9.33 0.74
N ASN A 271 -3.19 -8.20 0.04
CA ASN A 271 -2.62 -7.99 -1.29
C ASN A 271 -1.47 -6.98 -1.22
N VAL A 272 -0.27 -7.37 -1.61
CA VAL A 272 0.92 -6.51 -1.64
C VAL A 272 1.61 -6.61 -2.99
N MET A 273 1.93 -5.46 -3.58
CA MET A 273 2.73 -5.35 -4.80
C MET A 273 4.05 -4.67 -4.49
N VAL A 274 5.17 -5.26 -4.90
CA VAL A 274 6.51 -4.71 -4.67
C VAL A 274 7.25 -4.59 -5.99
N PHE A 275 7.72 -3.39 -6.30
CA PHE A 275 8.66 -3.12 -7.39
C PHE A 275 10.06 -2.92 -6.84
N ILE A 276 11.07 -3.42 -7.56
CA ILE A 276 12.49 -3.26 -7.21
C ILE A 276 13.36 -3.19 -8.46
N GLY A 277 14.42 -2.41 -8.40
CA GLY A 277 15.46 -2.40 -9.43
C GLY A 277 16.52 -3.47 -9.16
N ASP A 278 16.98 -4.18 -10.20
CA ASP A 278 18.07 -5.15 -10.03
C ASP A 278 19.43 -4.46 -9.82
N LYS A 279 19.52 -3.17 -10.15
CA LYS A 279 20.74 -2.34 -10.03
C LYS A 279 20.62 -1.27 -8.96
N GLU A 280 19.96 -1.56 -7.86
CA GLU A 280 19.83 -0.62 -6.75
C GLU A 280 20.40 -1.16 -5.45
N VAL A 281 20.76 -0.26 -4.55
CA VAL A 281 21.37 -0.61 -3.26
C VAL A 281 20.42 -1.32 -2.30
N LEU A 282 19.11 -1.05 -2.37
CA LEU A 282 18.09 -1.62 -1.46
C LEU A 282 17.63 -3.02 -1.90
N ARG A 283 18.08 -3.51 -3.05
CA ARG A 283 17.62 -4.76 -3.67
C ARG A 283 17.65 -5.94 -2.71
N ASP A 284 18.77 -6.22 -2.08
CA ASP A 284 18.96 -7.45 -1.31
C ASP A 284 18.11 -7.43 -0.03
N ASP A 285 17.98 -6.28 0.62
CA ASP A 285 17.17 -6.11 1.82
C ASP A 285 15.67 -6.29 1.50
N VAL A 286 15.20 -5.73 0.38
CA VAL A 286 13.83 -5.90 -0.10
C VAL A 286 13.56 -7.34 -0.52
N VAL A 287 14.51 -8.00 -1.21
CA VAL A 287 14.39 -9.42 -1.59
C VAL A 287 14.28 -10.30 -0.35
N ASN A 288 15.05 -10.02 0.70
CA ASN A 288 14.97 -10.75 1.97
C ASN A 288 13.57 -10.61 2.61
N MET A 289 13.02 -9.39 2.68
CA MET A 289 11.65 -9.15 3.15
C MET A 289 10.62 -9.90 2.29
N VAL A 290 10.71 -9.80 0.97
CA VAL A 290 9.83 -10.49 0.01
C VAL A 290 9.86 -12.01 0.22
N ASN A 291 11.04 -12.59 0.42
CA ASN A 291 11.20 -14.02 0.67
C ASN A 291 10.58 -14.44 2.01
N ALA A 292 10.70 -13.62 3.04
CA ALA A 292 10.07 -13.86 4.33
C ALA A 292 8.54 -13.84 4.23
N ILE A 293 7.96 -12.84 3.54
CA ILE A 293 6.51 -12.76 3.28
C ILE A 293 6.02 -13.99 2.48
N LYS A 294 6.75 -14.38 1.44
CA LYS A 294 6.42 -15.59 0.64
C LYS A 294 6.46 -16.87 1.48
N LYS A 295 7.45 -16.99 2.36
CA LYS A 295 7.60 -18.14 3.25
C LYS A 295 6.46 -18.26 4.24
N GLU A 296 5.95 -17.15 4.74
CA GLU A 296 4.77 -17.12 5.61
C GLU A 296 3.50 -17.56 4.86
N GLY A 297 3.35 -17.17 3.59
CA GLY A 297 2.29 -17.64 2.68
C GLY A 297 0.89 -17.11 2.97
N ARG A 298 0.75 -16.04 3.76
CA ARG A 298 -0.54 -15.43 4.13
C ARG A 298 -0.91 -14.20 3.29
N THR A 299 0.08 -13.65 2.59
CA THR A 299 -0.05 -12.44 1.76
C THR A 299 0.03 -12.81 0.28
N ASN A 300 -0.92 -12.33 -0.51
CA ASN A 300 -0.86 -12.38 -1.97
C ASN A 300 0.18 -11.37 -2.44
N LEU A 301 1.39 -11.82 -2.70
CA LEU A 301 2.53 -10.97 -3.02
C LEU A 301 2.85 -11.01 -4.52
N LEU A 302 2.69 -9.87 -5.19
CA LEU A 302 3.17 -9.65 -6.54
C LEU A 302 4.52 -8.91 -6.50
N PHE A 303 5.59 -9.59 -6.93
CA PHE A 303 6.95 -9.06 -6.87
C PHE A 303 7.51 -8.86 -8.28
N ILE A 304 7.88 -7.62 -8.61
CA ILE A 304 8.39 -7.20 -9.91
C ILE A 304 9.83 -6.71 -9.74
N LYS A 305 10.77 -7.37 -10.39
CA LYS A 305 12.19 -6.97 -10.42
C LYS A 305 12.61 -6.72 -11.86
N GLU A 306 13.08 -5.51 -12.14
CA GLU A 306 13.54 -5.09 -13.47
C GLU A 306 14.98 -4.58 -13.44
N ASN A 307 15.69 -4.69 -14.58
CA ASN A 307 17.09 -4.33 -14.71
C ASN A 307 17.31 -2.81 -14.76
N TYR A 308 16.83 -2.10 -13.74
CA TYR A 308 16.93 -0.65 -13.56
C TYR A 308 17.52 -0.28 -12.20
N ALA A 309 17.79 1.03 -12.00
CA ALA A 309 18.19 1.62 -10.73
C ALA A 309 16.98 1.87 -9.82
N HIS A 310 17.22 2.40 -8.64
CA HIS A 310 16.27 2.73 -7.61
C HIS A 310 15.10 3.57 -8.12
N ASP A 311 13.88 3.21 -7.74
CA ASP A 311 12.60 3.88 -8.06
C ASP A 311 12.27 4.02 -9.55
N TRP A 312 12.74 3.13 -10.39
CA TRP A 312 12.49 3.15 -11.84
C TRP A 312 11.00 3.17 -12.20
N PHE A 313 10.12 2.55 -11.38
CA PHE A 313 8.68 2.52 -11.62
C PHE A 313 8.04 3.89 -11.39
N MET A 314 8.47 4.64 -10.36
CA MET A 314 7.96 5.97 -10.07
C MET A 314 8.68 7.06 -10.87
N ILE A 315 9.97 6.87 -11.16
CA ILE A 315 10.81 7.82 -11.90
C ILE A 315 10.99 7.33 -13.34
N HIS A 316 9.99 7.57 -14.16
CA HIS A 316 9.92 7.08 -15.54
C HIS A 316 11.14 7.46 -16.40
N GLU A 317 11.82 8.55 -16.07
CA GLU A 317 13.01 9.03 -16.78
C GLU A 317 14.22 8.12 -16.63
N LEU A 318 14.24 7.24 -15.61
CA LEU A 318 15.27 6.21 -15.42
C LEU A 318 15.11 5.04 -16.40
N VAL A 319 13.93 4.88 -17.01
CA VAL A 319 13.64 3.81 -17.96
C VAL A 319 14.11 4.21 -19.37
N LYS A 320 14.87 3.32 -20.00
CA LYS A 320 15.40 3.54 -21.37
C LYS A 320 14.26 3.76 -22.37
N LYS A 321 14.50 4.61 -23.36
CA LYS A 321 13.48 4.97 -24.37
C LYS A 321 12.86 3.74 -25.07
N LYS A 322 13.66 2.73 -25.38
CA LYS A 322 13.20 1.47 -26.02
C LYS A 322 12.29 0.64 -25.12
N ASP A 323 12.39 0.81 -23.82
CA ASP A 323 11.69 0.02 -22.80
C ASP A 323 10.51 0.80 -22.15
N LYS A 324 10.16 1.99 -22.70
CA LYS A 324 9.06 2.81 -22.17
C LYS A 324 7.69 2.12 -22.15
N HIS A 325 7.50 1.10 -22.98
CA HIS A 325 6.31 0.27 -22.97
C HIS A 325 6.13 -0.49 -21.64
N LEU A 326 7.24 -0.75 -20.90
CA LEU A 326 7.16 -1.38 -19.57
C LEU A 326 6.40 -0.52 -18.57
N ILE A 327 6.54 0.82 -18.64
CA ILE A 327 5.81 1.73 -17.74
C ILE A 327 4.30 1.57 -17.96
N ALA A 328 3.84 1.62 -19.23
CA ALA A 328 2.42 1.44 -19.53
C ALA A 328 1.90 0.06 -19.08
N LYS A 329 2.69 -1.01 -19.31
CA LYS A 329 2.39 -2.37 -18.87
C LYS A 329 2.22 -2.44 -17.34
N TYR A 330 3.13 -1.83 -16.59
CA TYR A 330 3.12 -1.91 -15.14
C TYR A 330 2.12 -0.93 -14.50
N ASP A 331 1.83 0.22 -15.14
CA ASP A 331 0.70 1.07 -14.76
C ASP A 331 -0.63 0.30 -14.87
N GLU A 332 -0.82 -0.44 -15.96
CA GLU A 332 -2.02 -1.26 -16.17
C GLU A 332 -2.09 -2.40 -15.15
N MET A 333 -0.98 -3.12 -14.92
CA MET A 333 -0.89 -4.18 -13.92
C MET A 333 -1.20 -3.67 -12.50
N PHE A 334 -0.69 -2.49 -12.12
CA PHE A 334 -1.00 -1.87 -10.85
C PHE A 334 -2.47 -1.52 -10.72
N VAL A 335 -3.07 -0.96 -11.76
CA VAL A 335 -4.50 -0.63 -11.77
C VAL A 335 -5.36 -1.89 -11.64
N ASP A 336 -5.04 -2.96 -12.37
CA ASP A 336 -5.73 -4.25 -12.25
C ASP A 336 -5.62 -4.80 -10.83
N PHE A 337 -4.41 -4.79 -10.27
CA PHE A 337 -4.14 -5.19 -8.90
C PHE A 337 -4.98 -4.40 -7.87
N CYS A 338 -5.06 -3.07 -8.00
CA CYS A 338 -5.88 -2.24 -7.12
C CYS A 338 -7.37 -2.62 -7.19
N VAL A 339 -7.89 -2.78 -8.39
CA VAL A 339 -9.32 -3.08 -8.61
C VAL A 339 -9.67 -4.46 -8.06
N ASP A 340 -8.83 -5.46 -8.29
CA ASP A 340 -9.06 -6.84 -7.83
C ASP A 340 -8.98 -6.91 -6.30
N ALA A 341 -7.99 -6.25 -5.68
CA ALA A 341 -7.86 -6.18 -4.23
C ALA A 341 -9.08 -5.49 -3.56
N ILE A 342 -9.57 -4.40 -4.15
CA ILE A 342 -10.77 -3.70 -3.65
C ILE A 342 -12.02 -4.58 -3.77
N LYS A 343 -12.20 -5.29 -4.89
CA LYS A 343 -13.33 -6.21 -5.06
C LYS A 343 -13.28 -7.35 -4.04
N GLU A 344 -12.10 -7.92 -3.84
CA GLU A 344 -11.89 -8.98 -2.84
C GLU A 344 -12.21 -8.48 -1.43
N ALA A 345 -11.68 -7.32 -1.03
CA ALA A 345 -11.91 -6.76 0.30
C ALA A 345 -13.38 -6.43 0.57
N ARG A 346 -14.12 -5.94 -0.44
CA ARG A 346 -15.56 -5.68 -0.33
C ARG A 346 -16.36 -6.98 -0.16
N SER A 347 -16.07 -8.02 -0.92
CA SER A 347 -16.79 -9.30 -0.81
C SER A 347 -16.63 -9.94 0.56
N GLN A 348 -15.47 -9.79 1.19
CA GLN A 348 -15.24 -10.27 2.57
C GLN A 348 -16.04 -9.46 3.60
N THR A 349 -16.15 -8.14 3.43
CA THR A 349 -16.92 -7.27 4.32
C THR A 349 -18.41 -7.61 4.25
N ASP A 350 -18.97 -7.81 3.06
CA ASP A 350 -20.36 -8.15 2.85
C ASP A 350 -20.71 -9.52 3.48
N THR A 351 -19.84 -10.50 3.34
CA THR A 351 -20.02 -11.83 3.95
C THR A 351 -20.00 -11.75 5.48
N THR A 352 -19.08 -10.98 6.05
CA THR A 352 -18.97 -10.80 7.51
C THR A 352 -20.18 -10.08 8.07
N THR A 353 -20.70 -9.06 7.38
CA THR A 353 -21.89 -8.30 7.78
C THR A 353 -23.12 -9.22 7.74
N THR A 354 -23.25 -10.03 6.70
CA THR A 354 -24.36 -10.99 6.57
C THR A 354 -24.33 -12.05 7.69
N LEU A 355 -23.15 -12.58 8.03
CA LEU A 355 -22.99 -13.55 9.12
C LEU A 355 -23.30 -12.93 10.49
N LYS A 356 -22.88 -11.70 10.76
CA LYS A 356 -23.23 -10.97 11.99
C LYS A 356 -24.73 -10.76 12.12
N SER A 357 -25.40 -10.32 11.04
CA SER A 357 -26.85 -10.12 11.05
C SER A 357 -27.64 -11.44 11.25
N ILE A 358 -27.16 -12.54 10.69
CA ILE A 358 -27.75 -13.87 10.91
C ILE A 358 -27.56 -14.30 12.37
N HIS A 359 -26.39 -14.07 12.95
CA HIS A 359 -26.10 -14.40 14.35
C HIS A 359 -26.99 -13.57 15.30
N GLU A 360 -27.11 -12.27 15.09
CA GLU A 360 -27.98 -11.39 15.87
C GLU A 360 -29.44 -11.83 15.76
N LEU A 361 -29.95 -12.17 14.56
CA LEU A 361 -31.28 -12.70 14.37
C LEU A 361 -31.48 -14.03 15.08
N SER A 362 -30.49 -14.91 15.12
CA SER A 362 -30.56 -16.19 15.84
C SER A 362 -30.59 -15.99 17.35
N GLU A 363 -29.85 -15.04 17.91
CA GLU A 363 -29.90 -14.68 19.32
C GLU A 363 -31.26 -14.10 19.71
N TYR A 364 -31.82 -13.19 18.89
CA TYR A 364 -33.18 -12.65 19.10
C TYR A 364 -34.25 -13.75 19.07
N THR A 365 -34.15 -14.69 18.15
CA THR A 365 -35.08 -15.82 18.06
C THR A 365 -34.97 -16.72 19.28
N THR A 366 -33.77 -16.99 19.76
CA THR A 366 -33.51 -17.82 20.94
C THR A 366 -34.04 -17.16 22.22
N ILE A 367 -33.90 -15.83 22.36
CA ILE A 367 -34.41 -15.07 23.51
C ILE A 367 -35.94 -15.05 23.51
N HIS A 368 -36.58 -14.88 22.37
CA HIS A 368 -38.05 -14.89 22.28
C HIS A 368 -38.67 -16.27 22.53
N ILE A 369 -38.04 -17.36 22.11
CA ILE A 369 -38.47 -18.71 22.40
C ILE A 369 -38.38 -19.01 23.90
N ASN A 370 -37.30 -18.58 24.58
CA ASN A 370 -37.13 -18.77 26.02
C ASN A 370 -38.05 -17.89 26.89
N GLN A 371 -38.57 -16.79 26.37
CA GLN A 371 -39.56 -15.92 27.08
C GLN A 371 -41.01 -16.37 26.90
N SER A 372 -41.31 -17.18 25.87
CA SER A 372 -42.71 -17.61 25.58
C SER A 372 -43.13 -18.90 26.28
N ILE A 373 -42.24 -19.60 26.98
CA ILE A 373 -42.54 -20.86 27.68
C ILE A 373 -42.51 -20.62 29.20
N LYS A 374 -43.47 -19.82 29.71
CA LYS A 374 -43.93 -19.94 31.08
C LYS A 374 -45.39 -20.44 31.04
N LEU A 375 -45.55 -21.75 30.91
CA LEU A 375 -46.81 -22.39 31.18
C LEU A 375 -46.98 -22.59 32.70
N PRO A 376 -48.17 -22.38 33.28
CA PRO A 376 -48.42 -22.62 34.71
C PRO A 376 -48.33 -24.12 34.99
N VAL A 377 -47.60 -24.51 35.98
CA VAL A 377 -47.55 -25.85 36.53
C VAL A 377 -48.87 -26.12 37.21
N THR A 378 -49.76 -26.85 36.55
CA THR A 378 -50.87 -27.56 37.21
C THR A 378 -50.40 -28.97 37.49
N GLU A 379 -50.50 -29.39 38.75
CA GLU A 379 -50.24 -30.75 39.24
C GLU A 379 -50.96 -31.76 38.36
N ILE A 380 -50.24 -32.71 37.77
CA ILE A 380 -50.78 -33.89 37.13
C ILE A 380 -50.28 -35.13 37.87
N ASP A 381 -51.28 -35.88 38.27
CA ASP A 381 -51.28 -37.14 38.97
C ASP A 381 -50.35 -38.22 38.36
N LYS A 382 -49.67 -38.94 39.23
CA LYS A 382 -48.84 -40.06 38.88
C LYS A 382 -49.76 -41.23 38.52
N ASN A 383 -49.90 -41.60 37.23
CA ASN A 383 -50.12 -42.96 36.74
C ASN A 383 -50.52 -42.93 35.25
N SER A 384 -49.51 -43.08 34.37
CA SER A 384 -49.68 -43.83 33.11
C SER A 384 -48.32 -43.81 32.34
N THR A 385 -47.63 -44.92 32.41
CA THR A 385 -46.60 -45.30 31.46
C THR A 385 -47.30 -45.66 30.14
N GLN A 386 -47.11 -44.82 29.11
CA GLN A 386 -47.21 -45.21 27.70
C GLN A 386 -46.28 -44.40 26.85
N SER A 387 -45.55 -45.10 25.98
CA SER A 387 -44.52 -44.78 25.01
C SER A 387 -44.67 -43.43 24.30
N LEU A 388 -43.61 -42.63 24.42
CA LEU A 388 -43.31 -41.48 23.58
C LEU A 388 -42.30 -41.86 22.50
N ASP A 389 -42.81 -42.55 21.47
CA ASP A 389 -42.11 -42.78 20.22
C ASP A 389 -43.04 -42.45 19.05
N GLU A 390 -43.36 -41.19 18.87
CA GLU A 390 -43.99 -40.67 17.66
C GLU A 390 -44.07 -39.12 17.78
N HIS A 391 -43.00 -38.42 17.40
CA HIS A 391 -42.99 -37.01 16.93
C HIS A 391 -41.60 -36.52 16.61
N PHE A 392 -40.89 -37.28 15.76
CA PHE A 392 -39.65 -36.80 15.17
C PHE A 392 -39.67 -36.88 13.64
N ASP A 393 -40.78 -36.47 13.00
CA ASP A 393 -40.89 -36.43 11.55
C ASP A 393 -41.60 -35.15 11.08
N LEU A 394 -41.03 -33.97 11.40
CA LEU A 394 -41.56 -32.73 10.88
C LEU A 394 -40.48 -31.67 10.51
N PHE A 395 -39.21 -32.08 10.34
CA PHE A 395 -38.14 -31.20 9.89
C PHE A 395 -37.38 -31.68 8.63
N GLU A 396 -37.95 -32.61 7.86
CA GLU A 396 -37.46 -32.90 6.52
C GLU A 396 -38.43 -32.38 5.48
N LYS A 397 -38.29 -31.13 5.06
CA LYS A 397 -38.66 -30.58 3.73
C LYS A 397 -38.55 -29.06 3.73
N ILE A 398 -37.34 -28.55 3.79
CA ILE A 398 -37.04 -27.25 3.24
C ILE A 398 -35.90 -27.47 2.21
N ASP A 399 -36.28 -27.59 0.95
CA ASP A 399 -35.39 -27.57 -0.19
C ASP A 399 -34.76 -26.18 -0.32
N PHE A 400 -33.52 -26.02 0.07
CA PHE A 400 -32.70 -24.87 -0.32
C PHE A 400 -32.18 -25.12 -1.74
N PRO A 401 -32.41 -24.19 -2.69
CA PRO A 401 -31.77 -24.30 -4.00
C PRO A 401 -30.27 -24.14 -3.84
N ILE A 402 -29.51 -25.20 -4.18
CA ILE A 402 -28.07 -25.19 -4.29
C ILE A 402 -27.70 -24.26 -5.45
N PRO A 403 -26.93 -23.18 -5.20
CA PRO A 403 -26.44 -22.37 -6.31
C PRO A 403 -25.50 -23.22 -7.18
N ALA A 404 -25.74 -23.19 -8.47
CA ALA A 404 -24.92 -23.85 -9.47
C ALA A 404 -23.44 -23.47 -9.27
N LYS A 405 -22.56 -24.47 -9.22
CA LYS A 405 -21.11 -24.31 -9.21
C LYS A 405 -20.68 -23.53 -10.47
N HIS A 406 -20.49 -22.23 -10.33
CA HIS A 406 -19.68 -21.50 -11.27
C HIS A 406 -18.24 -21.97 -11.08
N LYS A 407 -17.70 -22.62 -12.11
CA LYS A 407 -16.26 -22.83 -12.25
C LYS A 407 -15.60 -21.47 -12.34
N SER A 408 -15.12 -20.94 -11.24
CA SER A 408 -14.17 -19.84 -11.26
C SER A 408 -12.85 -20.42 -11.74
N ASN A 409 -12.55 -20.19 -13.01
CA ASN A 409 -11.21 -20.39 -13.52
C ASN A 409 -10.29 -19.43 -12.78
N THR A 410 -9.43 -20.00 -11.97
CA THR A 410 -8.36 -19.34 -11.23
C THR A 410 -7.33 -18.80 -12.22
N ILE A 411 -7.46 -17.55 -12.64
CA ILE A 411 -6.47 -16.87 -13.51
C ILE A 411 -5.26 -16.34 -12.69
N LEU A 412 -5.28 -16.46 -11.37
CA LEU A 412 -4.21 -15.95 -10.51
C LEU A 412 -3.02 -16.92 -10.28
N SER A 413 -3.08 -18.17 -10.78
CA SER A 413 -1.98 -19.12 -10.56
C SER A 413 -0.91 -19.17 -11.65
N GLU A 414 -1.04 -18.42 -12.74
CA GLU A 414 -0.09 -18.48 -13.88
C GLU A 414 0.87 -17.29 -13.99
N TYR A 415 0.82 -16.30 -13.10
CA TYR A 415 1.70 -15.11 -13.19
C TYR A 415 2.84 -15.08 -12.19
N ALA A 416 3.36 -16.23 -11.76
CA ALA A 416 4.71 -16.30 -11.21
C ALA A 416 5.72 -16.35 -12.37
N ILE A 417 5.86 -15.26 -13.12
CA ILE A 417 6.87 -15.17 -14.17
C ILE A 417 8.21 -14.89 -13.51
N PHE A 418 8.96 -15.96 -13.24
CA PHE A 418 10.40 -15.87 -13.09
C PHE A 418 10.99 -15.61 -14.48
N THR A 419 11.31 -14.36 -14.81
CA THR A 419 12.22 -14.09 -15.91
C THR A 419 13.65 -14.18 -15.40
N ASP A 420 14.13 -15.38 -15.14
CA ASP A 420 15.56 -15.64 -15.04
C ASP A 420 16.13 -15.78 -16.45
N ASN A 421 16.61 -14.69 -17.00
CA ASN A 421 17.34 -14.64 -18.28
C ASN A 421 18.85 -14.82 -18.06
N SER A 422 19.25 -15.78 -17.25
CA SER A 422 20.67 -16.18 -17.15
C SER A 422 20.86 -17.63 -17.62
N SER A 423 20.76 -17.88 -18.92
CA SER A 423 21.53 -18.95 -19.59
C SER A 423 21.14 -19.10 -21.05
N LYS A 424 21.84 -18.42 -21.93
CA LYS A 424 22.15 -18.93 -23.29
C LYS A 424 23.57 -18.48 -23.65
N LYS A 425 24.56 -19.21 -23.16
CA LYS A 425 25.81 -19.40 -23.89
C LYS A 425 25.61 -20.63 -24.78
N SER A 426 25.26 -20.40 -26.02
CA SER A 426 25.48 -21.37 -27.08
C SER A 426 26.89 -21.14 -27.61
N VAL A 427 27.77 -22.05 -27.26
CA VAL A 427 29.02 -22.26 -27.95
C VAL A 427 28.67 -22.83 -29.34
N LEU A 428 29.01 -22.12 -30.39
CA LEU A 428 29.15 -22.69 -31.73
C LEU A 428 30.64 -22.64 -32.06
N ILE A 429 31.13 -23.81 -32.40
CA ILE A 429 32.44 -24.10 -32.99
C ILE A 429 32.62 -23.37 -34.31
#